data_183eaadffb36afad7fa96bf5a66b4898
#
_entry.id   183eaadffb36afad7fa96bf5a66b4898
#
_cell.length_a   1.000
_cell.length_b   1.000
_cell.length_c   1.000
_cell.angle_alpha   90.00
_cell.angle_beta   90.00
_cell.angle_gamma   90.00
#
_symmetry.space_group_name_H-M   'P 1'
#
loop_
_entity.id
_entity.type
_entity.pdbx_description
1 polymer ?
#
loop_
_entity_poly.entity_id
_entity_poly.type
_entity_poly.pdbx_seq_one_letter_code
_entity_poly.pdbx_strand_id
1 'polypeptide(L)'
;MLANQSDFMAYAGAFKSNYRKGVHRLETILSNPTHAAEFAANLGGVSVVLGVPIELPDRNSDKLLELLLGSDVADDAVLTWMHQFYEFTDWDDLLSDSARCKEMANNPLIWRAAGGSKLAVGKSVATLAGLSCSDYKDIDAVAASSVAMAAIVKSPVAMAAMWRSDTAIKALQANATAWKTFTGASSAVMGKTVAILANLDPSGYADMTAIAASQVAMTAVAASQVAMAAVA
;
A
#
# COMPACT_ATOMS: atom_id res chain seq x y z
N MET A 1 7.34 7.19 -29.15
CA MET A 1 7.44 8.45 -28.41
C MET A 1 8.35 8.33 -27.17
N LEU A 2 8.54 7.18 -26.61
CA LEU A 2 9.53 6.88 -25.57
C LEU A 2 10.51 5.82 -26.11
N ALA A 3 11.17 6.16 -27.22
CA ALA A 3 11.98 5.21 -27.97
C ALA A 3 13.29 4.80 -27.26
N ASN A 4 13.65 5.52 -26.20
CA ASN A 4 14.86 5.23 -25.44
C ASN A 4 14.81 5.85 -24.03
N GLN A 5 15.72 5.40 -23.17
CA GLN A 5 15.83 5.87 -21.79
C GLN A 5 16.10 7.38 -21.68
N SER A 6 16.78 7.98 -22.66
CA SER A 6 17.07 9.42 -22.67
C SER A 6 15.78 10.25 -22.85
N ASP A 7 14.91 9.85 -23.78
CA ASP A 7 13.63 10.54 -24.01
C ASP A 7 12.72 10.42 -22.78
N PHE A 8 12.79 9.28 -22.09
CA PHE A 8 12.05 9.06 -20.88
C PHE A 8 12.57 9.93 -19.73
N MET A 9 13.89 10.04 -19.56
CA MET A 9 14.51 10.89 -18.53
C MET A 9 14.24 12.39 -18.81
N ALA A 10 14.23 12.80 -20.06
CA ALA A 10 13.82 14.15 -20.46
C ALA A 10 12.36 14.41 -20.13
N TYR A 11 11.47 13.45 -20.36
CA TYR A 11 10.06 13.50 -19.98
C TYR A 11 9.88 13.58 -18.47
N ALA A 12 10.60 12.76 -17.69
CA ALA A 12 10.56 12.77 -16.24
C ALA A 12 11.08 14.11 -15.66
N GLY A 13 12.10 14.72 -16.29
CA GLY A 13 12.56 16.06 -15.94
C GLY A 13 11.51 17.14 -16.23
N ALA A 14 10.86 17.07 -17.38
CA ALA A 14 9.75 17.96 -17.75
C ALA A 14 8.54 17.76 -16.83
N PHE A 15 8.32 16.57 -16.33
CA PHE A 15 7.28 16.23 -15.37
C PHE A 15 7.48 16.95 -14.02
N LYS A 16 8.71 16.96 -13.50
CA LYS A 16 9.04 17.72 -12.28
C LYS A 16 8.84 19.22 -12.43
N SER A 17 9.07 19.77 -13.63
CA SER A 17 8.96 21.20 -13.90
C SER A 17 7.52 21.65 -14.22
N ASN A 18 6.65 20.76 -14.69
CA ASN A 18 5.26 21.07 -15.01
C ASN A 18 4.34 19.87 -14.77
N TYR A 19 3.99 19.67 -13.53
CA TYR A 19 3.24 18.53 -13.02
C TYR A 19 1.88 18.29 -13.72
N ARG A 20 1.08 19.34 -13.95
CA ARG A 20 -0.24 19.20 -14.61
C ARG A 20 -0.13 18.65 -16.04
N LYS A 21 0.83 19.12 -16.80
CA LYS A 21 1.10 18.59 -18.16
C LYS A 21 1.65 17.18 -18.09
N GLY A 22 2.44 16.87 -17.06
CA GLY A 22 2.98 15.54 -16.81
C GLY A 22 1.88 14.52 -16.56
N VAL A 23 0.91 14.82 -15.68
CA VAL A 23 -0.24 13.95 -15.39
C VAL A 23 -1.04 13.64 -16.63
N HIS A 24 -1.42 14.65 -17.41
CA HIS A 24 -2.21 14.44 -18.61
C HIS A 24 -1.48 13.61 -19.68
N ARG A 25 -0.17 13.80 -19.83
CA ARG A 25 0.65 12.96 -20.72
C ARG A 25 0.76 11.52 -20.22
N LEU A 26 0.88 11.32 -18.92
CA LEU A 26 0.90 10.00 -18.33
C LEU A 26 -0.43 9.27 -18.54
N GLU A 27 -1.56 9.93 -18.32
CA GLU A 27 -2.89 9.39 -18.66
C GLU A 27 -2.94 8.90 -20.11
N THR A 28 -2.40 9.70 -21.04
CA THR A 28 -2.34 9.35 -22.47
C THR A 28 -1.41 8.15 -22.74
N ILE A 29 -0.29 8.06 -22.02
CA ILE A 29 0.65 6.92 -22.14
C ILE A 29 0.00 5.64 -21.62
N LEU A 30 -0.56 5.68 -20.41
CA LEU A 30 -1.14 4.51 -19.75
C LEU A 30 -2.43 4.01 -20.40
N SER A 31 -3.14 4.86 -21.13
CA SER A 31 -4.31 4.44 -21.92
C SER A 31 -3.96 3.65 -23.17
N ASN A 32 -2.67 3.61 -23.58
CA ASN A 32 -2.19 2.81 -24.70
C ASN A 32 -1.37 1.62 -24.16
N PRO A 33 -1.80 0.35 -24.34
CA PRO A 33 -1.12 -0.82 -23.76
C PRO A 33 0.36 -0.94 -24.12
N THR A 34 0.73 -0.61 -25.36
CA THR A 34 2.13 -0.65 -25.82
C THR A 34 2.97 0.39 -25.08
N HIS A 35 2.48 1.62 -25.00
CA HIS A 35 3.19 2.70 -24.30
C HIS A 35 3.23 2.46 -22.79
N ALA A 36 2.19 1.88 -22.22
CA ALA A 36 2.15 1.50 -20.81
C ALA A 36 3.23 0.44 -20.49
N ALA A 37 3.38 -0.57 -21.35
CA ALA A 37 4.42 -1.59 -21.20
C ALA A 37 5.84 -0.99 -21.34
N GLU A 38 6.07 -0.09 -22.30
CA GLU A 38 7.34 0.63 -22.44
C GLU A 38 7.64 1.50 -21.21
N PHE A 39 6.61 2.14 -20.64
CA PHE A 39 6.73 2.93 -19.43
C PHE A 39 7.10 2.06 -18.23
N ALA A 40 6.41 0.94 -18.04
CA ALA A 40 6.66 -0.01 -16.95
C ALA A 40 8.06 -0.61 -17.00
N ALA A 41 8.57 -0.90 -18.20
CA ALA A 41 9.94 -1.39 -18.42
C ALA A 41 11.03 -0.35 -18.09
N ASN A 42 10.67 0.92 -17.87
CA ASN A 42 11.62 1.99 -17.62
C ASN A 42 11.71 2.34 -16.14
N LEU A 43 12.60 1.67 -15.42
CA LEU A 43 12.84 1.84 -13.97
C LEU A 43 13.02 3.30 -13.55
N GLY A 44 13.79 4.07 -14.29
CA GLY A 44 14.08 5.46 -13.97
C GLY A 44 12.82 6.33 -13.97
N GLY A 45 11.91 6.06 -14.89
CA GLY A 45 10.68 6.81 -15.01
C GLY A 45 9.62 6.45 -13.99
N VAL A 46 9.44 5.17 -13.74
CA VAL A 46 8.56 4.68 -12.65
C VAL A 46 9.03 5.26 -11.32
N SER A 47 10.33 5.21 -11.03
CA SER A 47 10.92 5.80 -9.83
C SER A 47 10.64 7.29 -9.69
N VAL A 48 10.77 8.07 -10.79
CA VAL A 48 10.50 9.51 -10.77
C VAL A 48 9.03 9.79 -10.49
N VAL A 49 8.12 9.01 -11.09
CA VAL A 49 6.68 9.19 -10.93
C VAL A 49 6.24 8.84 -9.51
N LEU A 50 6.68 7.68 -8.97
CA LEU A 50 6.36 7.24 -7.62
C LEU A 50 7.12 8.03 -6.54
N GLY A 51 8.27 8.60 -6.87
CA GLY A 51 9.08 9.42 -5.97
C GLY A 51 8.74 10.91 -5.97
N VAL A 52 7.69 11.36 -6.67
CA VAL A 52 7.24 12.76 -6.60
C VAL A 52 6.73 13.05 -5.18
N PRO A 53 7.31 14.04 -4.46
CA PRO A 53 6.92 14.34 -3.08
C PRO A 53 5.43 14.69 -2.97
N ILE A 54 4.80 14.19 -1.93
CA ILE A 54 3.38 14.40 -1.60
C ILE A 54 3.06 15.88 -1.27
N GLU A 55 4.09 16.67 -1.04
CA GLU A 55 4.01 18.08 -0.61
C GLU A 55 3.57 19.07 -1.71
N LEU A 56 3.32 18.60 -2.92
CA LEU A 56 2.70 19.44 -3.93
C LEU A 56 1.23 19.67 -3.56
N PRO A 57 0.78 20.91 -3.40
CA PRO A 57 -0.55 21.25 -2.87
C PRO A 57 -1.72 20.79 -3.74
N ASP A 58 -1.47 20.32 -4.91
CA ASP A 58 -2.46 19.70 -5.79
C ASP A 58 -2.42 18.18 -5.61
N ARG A 59 -3.52 17.58 -5.20
CA ARG A 59 -3.80 16.14 -5.02
C ARG A 59 -3.45 15.23 -6.22
N ASN A 60 -2.63 15.68 -7.12
CA ASN A 60 -2.32 15.04 -8.39
C ASN A 60 -1.31 13.90 -8.27
N SER A 61 -0.54 13.83 -7.17
CA SER A 61 0.32 12.66 -6.90
C SER A 61 -0.50 11.40 -6.59
N ASP A 62 -1.68 11.57 -5.98
CA ASP A 62 -2.59 10.46 -5.69
C ASP A 62 -3.22 9.96 -6.99
N LYS A 63 -3.63 10.86 -7.86
CA LYS A 63 -4.16 10.50 -9.18
C LYS A 63 -3.13 9.80 -10.07
N LEU A 64 -1.87 10.19 -9.98
CA LEU A 64 -0.77 9.53 -10.67
C LEU A 64 -0.55 8.11 -10.20
N LEU A 65 -0.57 7.91 -8.88
CA LEU A 65 -0.45 6.59 -8.28
C LEU A 65 -1.69 5.74 -8.63
N GLU A 66 -2.89 6.31 -8.58
CA GLU A 66 -4.13 5.64 -9.01
C GLU A 66 -4.06 5.19 -10.48
N LEU A 67 -3.53 6.03 -11.36
CA LEU A 67 -3.36 5.68 -12.78
C LEU A 67 -2.36 4.55 -12.99
N LEU A 68 -1.23 4.58 -12.26
CA LEU A 68 -0.24 3.52 -12.28
C LEU A 68 -0.79 2.20 -11.74
N LEU A 69 -1.52 2.25 -10.63
CA LEU A 69 -2.07 1.09 -9.95
C LEU A 69 -3.39 0.61 -10.54
N GLY A 70 -4.04 1.41 -11.36
CA GLY A 70 -5.32 1.08 -12.03
C GLY A 70 -5.18 0.33 -13.35
N SER A 71 -3.95 0.07 -13.85
CA SER A 71 -3.70 -0.66 -15.10
C SER A 71 -3.06 -2.03 -14.83
N ASP A 72 -3.25 -3.01 -15.72
CA ASP A 72 -2.58 -4.32 -15.62
C ASP A 72 -1.03 -4.22 -15.65
N VAL A 73 -0.53 -3.10 -16.15
CA VAL A 73 0.91 -2.78 -16.21
C VAL A 73 1.41 -2.19 -14.89
N ALA A 74 0.52 -1.69 -14.04
CA ALA A 74 0.90 -1.00 -12.81
C ALA A 74 1.59 -1.92 -11.79
N ASP A 75 1.13 -3.17 -11.66
CA ASP A 75 1.76 -4.13 -10.76
C ASP A 75 3.19 -4.43 -11.19
N ASP A 76 3.45 -4.63 -12.49
CA ASP A 76 4.79 -4.81 -13.04
C ASP A 76 5.66 -3.57 -12.88
N ALA A 77 5.08 -2.38 -13.03
CA ALA A 77 5.78 -1.11 -12.80
C ALA A 77 6.20 -0.95 -11.34
N VAL A 78 5.32 -1.29 -10.40
CA VAL A 78 5.64 -1.28 -8.97
C VAL A 78 6.70 -2.32 -8.64
N LEU A 79 6.58 -3.54 -9.15
CA LEU A 79 7.58 -4.60 -8.96
C LEU A 79 8.96 -4.16 -9.46
N THR A 80 8.99 -3.59 -10.66
CA THR A 80 10.22 -3.06 -11.26
C THR A 80 10.85 -1.95 -10.41
N TRP A 81 10.03 -1.05 -9.86
CA TRP A 81 10.48 0.02 -8.98
C TRP A 81 11.02 -0.50 -7.64
N MET A 82 10.44 -1.59 -7.09
CA MET A 82 10.87 -2.21 -5.83
C MET A 82 12.31 -2.75 -5.88
N HIS A 83 12.84 -3.09 -7.05
CA HIS A 83 14.24 -3.50 -7.23
C HIS A 83 15.27 -2.42 -6.81
N GLN A 84 14.85 -1.18 -6.61
CA GLN A 84 15.73 -0.14 -6.06
C GLN A 84 15.96 -0.29 -4.55
N PHE A 85 15.10 -1.03 -3.87
CA PHE A 85 15.11 -1.17 -2.42
C PHE A 85 15.45 -2.59 -1.96
N TYR A 86 15.09 -3.59 -2.78
CA TYR A 86 15.17 -5.00 -2.42
C TYR A 86 15.71 -5.83 -3.58
N GLU A 87 16.45 -6.89 -3.25
CA GLU A 87 16.83 -7.94 -4.18
C GLU A 87 15.79 -9.06 -4.10
N PHE A 88 15.18 -9.42 -5.24
CA PHE A 88 14.16 -10.46 -5.35
C PHE A 88 14.00 -10.87 -6.82
N THR A 89 13.32 -11.99 -7.07
CA THR A 89 13.06 -12.52 -8.43
C THR A 89 11.65 -12.19 -8.92
N ASP A 90 10.67 -12.26 -8.04
CA ASP A 90 9.25 -12.03 -8.34
C ASP A 90 8.48 -11.55 -7.10
N TRP A 91 7.17 -11.36 -7.22
CA TRP A 91 6.31 -10.94 -6.14
C TRP A 91 6.30 -11.91 -4.96
N ASP A 92 6.33 -13.21 -5.21
CA ASP A 92 6.28 -14.21 -4.15
C ASP A 92 7.59 -14.22 -3.36
N ASP A 93 8.73 -14.09 -4.02
CA ASP A 93 10.03 -13.92 -3.38
C ASP A 93 10.10 -12.62 -2.56
N LEU A 94 9.67 -11.49 -3.15
CA LEU A 94 9.64 -10.20 -2.44
C LEU A 94 8.77 -10.26 -1.19
N LEU A 95 7.58 -10.85 -1.29
CA LEU A 95 6.54 -10.76 -0.27
C LEU A 95 6.44 -11.97 0.66
N SER A 96 7.28 -13.00 0.49
CA SER A 96 7.38 -14.14 1.41
C SER A 96 8.08 -13.80 2.73
N ASP A 97 8.91 -12.76 2.75
CA ASP A 97 9.65 -12.32 3.94
C ASP A 97 8.80 -11.36 4.79
N SER A 98 8.43 -11.82 6.00
CA SER A 98 7.63 -11.04 6.95
C SER A 98 8.32 -9.76 7.45
N ALA A 99 9.65 -9.77 7.59
CA ALA A 99 10.40 -8.59 8.01
C ALA A 99 10.37 -7.53 6.91
N ARG A 100 10.57 -7.95 5.66
CA ARG A 100 10.49 -7.11 4.46
C ARG A 100 9.08 -6.52 4.27
N CYS A 101 8.04 -7.35 4.38
CA CYS A 101 6.64 -6.88 4.33
C CYS A 101 6.34 -5.86 5.44
N LYS A 102 6.86 -6.06 6.65
CA LYS A 102 6.69 -5.12 7.76
C LYS A 102 7.40 -3.79 7.50
N GLU A 103 8.62 -3.83 6.98
CA GLU A 103 9.36 -2.63 6.57
C GLU A 103 8.60 -1.86 5.49
N MET A 104 8.14 -2.54 4.44
CA MET A 104 7.33 -1.95 3.36
C MET A 104 6.06 -1.29 3.90
N ALA A 105 5.30 -1.98 4.76
CA ALA A 105 4.07 -1.48 5.34
C ALA A 105 4.27 -0.26 6.28
N ASN A 106 5.48 -0.09 6.82
CA ASN A 106 5.84 1.05 7.66
C ASN A 106 6.51 2.20 6.88
N ASN A 107 6.89 1.99 5.63
CA ASN A 107 7.43 3.05 4.77
C ASN A 107 6.29 3.69 3.97
N PRO A 108 5.91 4.97 4.24
CA PRO A 108 4.78 5.61 3.58
C PRO A 108 4.89 5.66 2.05
N LEU A 109 6.11 5.83 1.52
CA LEU A 109 6.34 5.88 0.07
C LEU A 109 6.14 4.51 -0.56
N ILE A 110 6.78 3.48 0.01
CA ILE A 110 6.70 2.11 -0.50
C ILE A 110 5.28 1.57 -0.34
N TRP A 111 4.65 1.79 0.82
CA TRP A 111 3.30 1.29 1.07
C TRP A 111 2.24 1.99 0.24
N ARG A 112 2.44 3.24 -0.13
CA ARG A 112 1.54 3.93 -1.06
C ARG A 112 1.49 3.23 -2.42
N ALA A 113 2.62 2.73 -2.92
CA ALA A 113 2.69 1.97 -4.16
C ALA A 113 2.17 0.54 -3.97
N ALA A 114 2.75 -0.22 -3.04
CA ALA A 114 2.38 -1.62 -2.80
C ALA A 114 0.94 -1.77 -2.26
N GLY A 115 0.53 -0.90 -1.35
CA GLY A 115 -0.80 -0.92 -0.73
C GLY A 115 -1.94 -0.52 -1.67
N GLY A 116 -1.63 0.09 -2.81
CA GLY A 116 -2.58 0.37 -3.89
C GLY A 116 -2.80 -0.81 -4.84
N SER A 117 -1.83 -1.71 -4.97
CA SER A 117 -1.92 -2.92 -5.78
C SER A 117 -2.70 -4.01 -5.04
N LYS A 118 -3.74 -4.58 -5.68
CA LYS A 118 -4.50 -5.71 -5.13
C LYS A 118 -3.62 -6.92 -4.86
N LEU A 119 -2.70 -7.21 -5.78
CA LEU A 119 -1.76 -8.31 -5.68
C LEU A 119 -0.79 -8.09 -4.51
N ALA A 120 -0.10 -6.96 -4.51
CA ALA A 120 0.94 -6.69 -3.53
C ALA A 120 0.38 -6.59 -2.11
N VAL A 121 -0.73 -5.87 -1.89
CA VAL A 121 -1.35 -5.76 -0.57
C VAL A 121 -1.89 -7.10 -0.07
N GLY A 122 -2.53 -7.90 -0.95
CA GLY A 122 -3.06 -9.22 -0.59
C GLY A 122 -1.96 -10.16 -0.10
N LYS A 123 -0.89 -10.30 -0.88
CA LYS A 123 0.27 -11.14 -0.53
C LYS A 123 1.01 -10.64 0.71
N SER A 124 1.27 -9.33 0.83
CA SER A 124 1.93 -8.75 2.01
C SER A 124 1.13 -8.99 3.29
N VAL A 125 -0.18 -8.78 3.25
CA VAL A 125 -1.05 -8.97 4.42
C VAL A 125 -1.13 -10.45 4.83
N ALA A 126 -1.17 -11.37 3.86
CA ALA A 126 -1.10 -12.80 4.15
C ALA A 126 0.19 -13.16 4.90
N THR A 127 1.35 -12.71 4.41
CA THR A 127 2.66 -12.91 5.06
C THR A 127 2.71 -12.29 6.46
N LEU A 128 2.19 -11.05 6.62
CA LEU A 128 2.14 -10.37 7.92
C LEU A 128 1.19 -11.06 8.92
N ALA A 129 0.24 -11.82 8.43
CA ALA A 129 -0.64 -12.68 9.24
C ALA A 129 -0.07 -14.09 9.50
N GLY A 130 1.16 -14.37 9.04
CA GLY A 130 1.82 -15.67 9.21
C GLY A 130 1.35 -16.75 8.23
N LEU A 131 0.78 -16.35 7.09
CA LEU A 131 0.33 -17.24 6.02
C LEU A 131 1.32 -17.25 4.85
N SER A 132 1.25 -18.27 3.99
CA SER A 132 2.00 -18.28 2.75
C SER A 132 1.38 -17.29 1.75
N CYS A 133 2.17 -16.34 1.24
CA CYS A 133 1.69 -15.37 0.25
C CYS A 133 1.32 -16.02 -1.10
N SER A 134 1.93 -17.15 -1.43
CA SER A 134 1.66 -17.89 -2.68
C SER A 134 0.25 -18.51 -2.72
N ASP A 135 -0.40 -18.70 -1.55
CA ASP A 135 -1.76 -19.24 -1.47
C ASP A 135 -2.82 -18.20 -1.86
N TYR A 136 -2.45 -16.93 -1.98
CA TYR A 136 -3.38 -15.84 -2.25
C TYR A 136 -2.95 -15.05 -3.48
N LYS A 137 -3.83 -15.00 -4.48
CA LYS A 137 -3.60 -14.25 -5.71
C LYS A 137 -3.54 -12.73 -5.45
N ASP A 138 -4.45 -12.24 -4.63
CA ASP A 138 -4.67 -10.82 -4.38
C ASP A 138 -5.49 -10.59 -3.10
N ILE A 139 -5.80 -9.34 -2.78
CA ILE A 139 -6.56 -8.98 -1.58
C ILE A 139 -8.03 -9.46 -1.63
N ASP A 140 -8.61 -9.62 -2.82
CA ASP A 140 -9.97 -10.15 -2.96
C ASP A 140 -9.99 -11.64 -2.55
N ALA A 141 -8.96 -12.41 -2.93
CA ALA A 141 -8.79 -13.80 -2.50
C ALA A 141 -8.55 -13.90 -0.98
N VAL A 142 -7.79 -12.99 -0.40
CA VAL A 142 -7.60 -12.89 1.06
C VAL A 142 -8.94 -12.60 1.76
N ALA A 143 -9.70 -11.61 1.30
CA ALA A 143 -10.99 -11.24 1.87
C ALA A 143 -12.05 -12.36 1.74
N ALA A 144 -11.96 -13.18 0.69
CA ALA A 144 -12.85 -14.34 0.50
C ALA A 144 -12.49 -15.53 1.39
N SER A 145 -11.27 -15.58 1.95
CA SER A 145 -10.77 -16.68 2.77
C SER A 145 -11.07 -16.48 4.25
N SER A 146 -11.92 -17.32 4.83
CA SER A 146 -12.17 -17.32 6.28
C SER A 146 -10.92 -17.63 7.10
N VAL A 147 -10.01 -18.45 6.57
CA VAL A 147 -8.72 -18.79 7.19
C VAL A 147 -7.82 -17.54 7.23
N ALA A 148 -7.71 -16.84 6.11
CA ALA A 148 -6.92 -15.61 6.05
C ALA A 148 -7.48 -14.55 6.99
N MET A 149 -8.78 -14.30 6.95
CA MET A 149 -9.42 -13.32 7.81
C MET A 149 -9.26 -13.67 9.30
N ALA A 150 -9.38 -14.95 9.69
CA ALA A 150 -9.15 -15.38 11.06
C ALA A 150 -7.69 -15.20 11.54
N ALA A 151 -6.70 -15.29 10.64
CA ALA A 151 -5.31 -15.00 10.94
C ALA A 151 -5.04 -13.49 11.04
N ILE A 152 -5.55 -12.71 10.09
CA ILE A 152 -5.39 -11.25 10.01
C ILE A 152 -5.90 -10.58 11.28
N VAL A 153 -7.10 -10.92 11.76
CA VAL A 153 -7.68 -10.30 12.96
C VAL A 153 -6.99 -10.69 14.28
N LYS A 154 -5.95 -11.51 14.20
CA LYS A 154 -5.05 -11.83 15.31
C LYS A 154 -3.69 -11.12 15.19
N SER A 155 -3.39 -10.53 14.03
CA SER A 155 -2.13 -9.84 13.74
C SER A 155 -2.33 -8.33 13.69
N PRO A 156 -1.91 -7.57 14.73
CA PRO A 156 -2.01 -6.11 14.71
C PRO A 156 -1.27 -5.47 13.53
N VAL A 157 -0.16 -6.09 13.09
CA VAL A 157 0.65 -5.58 11.97
C VAL A 157 -0.08 -5.77 10.63
N ALA A 158 -0.69 -6.94 10.41
CA ALA A 158 -1.49 -7.19 9.22
C ALA A 158 -2.72 -6.27 9.17
N MET A 159 -3.40 -6.10 10.30
CA MET A 159 -4.52 -5.17 10.41
C MET A 159 -4.10 -3.72 10.13
N ALA A 160 -2.97 -3.27 10.69
CA ALA A 160 -2.48 -1.91 10.44
C ALA A 160 -2.11 -1.70 8.95
N ALA A 161 -1.50 -2.70 8.30
CA ALA A 161 -1.22 -2.67 6.87
C ALA A 161 -2.51 -2.54 6.04
N MET A 162 -3.57 -3.28 6.39
CA MET A 162 -4.88 -3.17 5.72
C MET A 162 -5.52 -1.79 5.93
N TRP A 163 -5.51 -1.24 7.13
CA TRP A 163 -6.04 0.10 7.40
C TRP A 163 -5.31 1.19 6.63
N ARG A 164 -4.03 0.99 6.30
CA ARG A 164 -3.22 1.92 5.48
C ARG A 164 -3.43 1.76 3.97
N SER A 165 -4.33 0.87 3.53
CA SER A 165 -4.57 0.58 2.11
C SER A 165 -6.06 0.74 1.78
N ASP A 166 -6.40 1.78 1.02
CA ASP A 166 -7.76 1.98 0.49
C ASP A 166 -8.23 0.79 -0.35
N THR A 167 -7.30 0.18 -1.10
CA THR A 167 -7.56 -1.02 -1.90
C THR A 167 -7.99 -2.20 -1.02
N ALA A 168 -7.31 -2.43 0.11
CA ALA A 168 -7.69 -3.47 1.06
C ALA A 168 -9.04 -3.17 1.73
N ILE A 169 -9.27 -1.93 2.15
CA ILE A 169 -10.56 -1.54 2.76
C ILE A 169 -11.72 -1.72 1.78
N LYS A 170 -11.56 -1.31 0.52
CA LYS A 170 -12.58 -1.54 -0.53
C LYS A 170 -12.87 -3.03 -0.75
N ALA A 171 -11.84 -3.88 -0.78
CA ALA A 171 -12.01 -5.32 -0.91
C ALA A 171 -12.75 -5.95 0.27
N LEU A 172 -12.45 -5.51 1.50
CA LEU A 172 -13.18 -5.94 2.71
C LEU A 172 -14.64 -5.49 2.67
N GLN A 173 -14.91 -4.24 2.33
CA GLN A 173 -16.27 -3.70 2.27
C GLN A 173 -17.12 -4.37 1.19
N ALA A 174 -16.50 -4.85 0.11
CA ALA A 174 -17.17 -5.62 -0.92
C ALA A 174 -17.58 -7.03 -0.44
N ASN A 175 -17.01 -7.52 0.69
CA ASN A 175 -17.33 -8.81 1.31
C ASN A 175 -17.85 -8.59 2.74
N ALA A 176 -19.19 -8.64 2.92
CA ALA A 176 -19.82 -8.34 4.21
C ALA A 176 -19.33 -9.23 5.37
N THR A 177 -18.98 -10.51 5.09
CA THR A 177 -18.45 -11.42 6.10
C THR A 177 -17.02 -11.02 6.51
N ALA A 178 -16.18 -10.70 5.52
CA ALA A 178 -14.81 -10.22 5.78
C ALA A 178 -14.84 -8.91 6.56
N TRP A 179 -15.67 -7.96 6.15
CA TRP A 179 -15.83 -6.68 6.84
C TRP A 179 -16.24 -6.86 8.30
N LYS A 180 -17.28 -7.68 8.55
CA LYS A 180 -17.74 -7.98 9.91
C LYS A 180 -16.64 -8.65 10.75
N THR A 181 -15.88 -9.58 10.16
CA THR A 181 -14.77 -10.24 10.86
C THR A 181 -13.67 -9.24 11.21
N PHE A 182 -13.30 -8.39 10.26
CA PHE A 182 -12.24 -7.39 10.42
C PHE A 182 -12.58 -6.34 11.48
N THR A 183 -13.77 -5.76 11.42
CA THR A 183 -14.24 -4.76 12.41
C THR A 183 -14.59 -5.38 13.76
N GLY A 184 -14.82 -6.69 13.81
CA GLY A 184 -15.07 -7.47 15.03
C GLY A 184 -13.81 -7.97 15.74
N ALA A 185 -12.61 -7.50 15.35
CA ALA A 185 -11.37 -7.88 16.02
C ALA A 185 -11.40 -7.52 17.52
N SER A 186 -10.68 -8.31 18.33
CA SER A 186 -10.67 -8.09 19.79
C SER A 186 -10.06 -6.73 20.17
N SER A 187 -10.53 -6.16 21.28
CA SER A 187 -10.01 -4.89 21.83
C SER A 187 -8.49 -4.91 22.02
N ALA A 188 -7.92 -6.05 22.39
CA ALA A 188 -6.47 -6.22 22.54
C ALA A 188 -5.72 -6.08 21.20
N VAL A 189 -6.24 -6.67 20.13
CA VAL A 189 -5.64 -6.54 18.78
C VAL A 189 -5.86 -5.13 18.25
N MET A 190 -7.06 -4.58 18.40
CA MET A 190 -7.38 -3.21 17.96
C MET A 190 -6.51 -2.17 18.69
N GLY A 191 -6.31 -2.27 19.99
CA GLY A 191 -5.44 -1.37 20.74
C GLY A 191 -4.01 -1.34 20.18
N LYS A 192 -3.42 -2.51 19.93
CA LYS A 192 -2.10 -2.62 19.31
C LYS A 192 -2.07 -2.12 17.86
N THR A 193 -3.12 -2.40 17.08
CA THR A 193 -3.27 -1.90 15.70
C THR A 193 -3.29 -0.38 15.68
N VAL A 194 -4.12 0.24 16.53
CA VAL A 194 -4.23 1.69 16.62
C VAL A 194 -2.92 2.32 17.09
N ALA A 195 -2.20 1.71 18.04
CA ALA A 195 -0.86 2.16 18.42
C ALA A 195 0.10 2.18 17.21
N ILE A 196 0.15 1.10 16.42
CA ILE A 196 0.97 1.04 15.20
C ILE A 196 0.58 2.13 14.20
N LEU A 197 -0.72 2.37 13.99
CA LEU A 197 -1.22 3.40 13.06
C LEU A 197 -0.90 4.82 13.53
N ALA A 198 -0.82 5.03 14.84
CA ALA A 198 -0.44 6.29 15.46
C ALA A 198 1.09 6.43 15.67
N ASN A 199 1.91 5.52 15.11
CA ASN A 199 3.37 5.46 15.27
C ASN A 199 3.83 5.37 16.74
N LEU A 200 3.08 4.64 17.57
CA LEU A 200 3.41 4.34 18.96
C LEU A 200 3.93 2.91 19.07
N ASP A 201 4.68 2.62 20.16
CA ASP A 201 5.07 1.26 20.48
C ASP A 201 3.85 0.44 20.92
N PRO A 202 3.42 -0.60 20.16
CA PRO A 202 2.24 -1.38 20.50
C PRO A 202 2.40 -2.22 21.77
N SER A 203 3.63 -2.42 22.26
CA SER A 203 3.87 -3.16 23.51
C SER A 203 3.40 -2.38 24.74
N GLY A 204 3.31 -1.06 24.65
CA GLY A 204 2.84 -0.17 25.70
C GLY A 204 1.32 -0.17 25.91
N TYR A 205 0.53 -0.81 25.01
CA TYR A 205 -0.93 -0.76 25.03
C TYR A 205 -1.54 -2.15 24.96
N ALA A 206 -2.15 -2.58 26.06
CA ALA A 206 -2.74 -3.92 26.14
C ALA A 206 -4.00 -4.06 25.25
N ASP A 207 -4.80 -3.00 25.18
CA ASP A 207 -6.08 -2.98 24.47
C ASP A 207 -6.56 -1.53 24.17
N MET A 208 -7.76 -1.39 23.62
CA MET A 208 -8.36 -0.08 23.33
C MET A 208 -8.63 0.75 24.59
N THR A 209 -8.85 0.12 25.76
CA THR A 209 -9.02 0.84 27.01
C THR A 209 -7.73 1.53 27.42
N ALA A 210 -6.59 0.85 27.26
CA ALA A 210 -5.27 1.43 27.52
C ALA A 210 -4.96 2.62 26.57
N ILE A 211 -5.36 2.54 25.30
CA ILE A 211 -5.27 3.66 24.35
C ILE A 211 -6.11 4.86 24.86
N ALA A 212 -7.38 4.61 25.18
CA ALA A 212 -8.31 5.65 25.62
C ALA A 212 -7.89 6.32 26.94
N ALA A 213 -7.24 5.59 27.85
CA ALA A 213 -6.74 6.10 29.12
C ALA A 213 -5.44 6.91 29.00
N SER A 214 -4.74 6.84 27.86
CA SER A 214 -3.47 7.52 27.63
C SER A 214 -3.65 8.81 26.86
N GLN A 215 -3.37 9.96 27.48
CA GLN A 215 -3.41 11.25 26.78
C GLN A 215 -2.40 11.31 25.63
N VAL A 216 -1.23 10.70 25.79
CA VAL A 216 -0.20 10.60 24.72
C VAL A 216 -0.76 9.83 23.54
N ALA A 217 -1.37 8.65 23.78
CA ALA A 217 -1.95 7.84 22.73
C ALA A 217 -3.11 8.58 22.06
N MET A 218 -4.02 9.18 22.80
CA MET A 218 -5.15 9.93 22.24
C MET A 218 -4.70 11.12 21.38
N THR A 219 -3.64 11.81 21.79
CA THR A 219 -3.04 12.90 20.97
C THR A 219 -2.46 12.36 19.67
N ALA A 220 -1.71 11.25 19.72
CA ALA A 220 -1.12 10.62 18.54
C ALA A 220 -2.20 10.05 17.59
N VAL A 221 -3.24 9.42 18.14
CA VAL A 221 -4.39 8.92 17.35
C VAL A 221 -5.09 10.08 16.64
N ALA A 222 -5.36 11.19 17.34
CA ALA A 222 -6.01 12.37 16.77
C ALA A 222 -5.18 13.03 15.67
N ALA A 223 -3.85 12.88 15.68
CA ALA A 223 -2.96 13.38 14.65
C ALA A 223 -2.84 12.43 13.43
N SER A 224 -3.35 11.19 13.53
CA SER A 224 -3.28 10.18 12.47
C SER A 224 -4.66 9.93 11.86
N GLN A 225 -4.87 10.36 10.63
CA GLN A 225 -6.14 10.14 9.91
C GLN A 225 -6.50 8.65 9.82
N VAL A 226 -5.51 7.78 9.59
CA VAL A 226 -5.73 6.32 9.49
C VAL A 226 -6.05 5.72 10.85
N ALA A 227 -5.39 6.16 11.93
CA ALA A 227 -5.72 5.71 13.27
C ALA A 227 -7.13 6.18 13.69
N MET A 228 -7.52 7.41 13.35
CA MET A 228 -8.87 7.91 13.58
C MET A 228 -9.91 7.08 12.82
N ALA A 229 -9.66 6.73 11.57
CA ALA A 229 -10.57 5.87 10.80
C ALA A 229 -10.74 4.47 11.40
N ALA A 230 -9.70 3.94 12.05
CA ALA A 230 -9.73 2.61 12.67
C ALA A 230 -10.52 2.59 14.01
N VAL A 231 -10.76 3.74 14.64
CA VAL A 231 -11.50 3.85 15.92
C VAL A 231 -12.93 4.38 15.74
N ALA A 232 -13.27 4.89 14.56
CA ALA A 232 -14.60 5.37 14.22
C ALA A 232 -15.58 4.22 13.94
#